data_84c497d8190b6b9b2ee1a009bb259538
#
_entry.id   84c497d8190b6b9b2ee1a009bb259538
#
_cell.length_a   1.000
_cell.length_b   1.000
_cell.length_c   1.000
_cell.angle_alpha   90.00
_cell.angle_beta   90.00
_cell.angle_gamma   90.00
#
_symmetry.space_group_name_H-M   'P 1'
#
loop_
_entity.id
_entity.type
_entity.pdbx_description
1 polymer ?
#
loop_
_entity_poly.entity_id
_entity_poly.type
_entity_poly.pdbx_seq_one_letter_code
_entity_poly.pdbx_strand_id
1 'polypeptide(L)'
;MAALRAVLGCRGAPAPRPPPGQSRGAAGGLLQRLGRWFYEVEAAVAWGERLQRNRLRSKNAYCGFLRDTYGDNVAAAVFTLSCGGGVRFEGQERWIRPDSLWRPEVLRLRDVPVVALDLSGTPLNYNGLDTLVPLTRLQHLDLSGCPHLDDWALGRLHVFGDSLRELSVARCPRVTERGLATLHHLRELRRLDVAGVRVPSPGLVRILLEEMLPGCQVLGMDLGDGTGTETPPPPPPGGENPPA
;
A
#
# COMPACT_ATOMS: atom_id res chain seq x y z
N MET A 1 31.39 -10.78 7.45
CA MET A 1 31.54 -9.52 6.71
C MET A 1 31.24 -9.67 5.20
N ALA A 2 31.60 -10.76 4.52
CA ALA A 2 31.31 -10.97 3.10
C ALA A 2 29.83 -11.24 2.78
N ALA A 3 29.09 -11.91 3.64
CA ALA A 3 27.68 -12.24 3.46
C ALA A 3 26.73 -11.01 3.50
N LEU A 4 27.12 -9.95 4.20
CA LEU A 4 26.31 -8.72 4.30
C LEU A 4 26.30 -7.89 2.99
N ARG A 5 27.33 -8.02 2.14
CA ARG A 5 27.39 -7.34 0.85
C ARG A 5 26.50 -8.02 -0.24
N ALA A 6 26.20 -9.30 -0.08
CA ALA A 6 25.35 -10.03 -1.03
C ALA A 6 23.87 -9.61 -0.95
N VAL A 7 23.40 -9.16 0.21
CA VAL A 7 22.00 -8.71 0.40
C VAL A 7 21.74 -7.34 -0.24
N LEU A 8 22.77 -6.49 -0.33
CA LEU A 8 22.70 -5.19 -1.01
C LEU A 8 22.97 -5.25 -2.52
N GLY A 9 23.36 -6.42 -3.03
CA GLY A 9 23.83 -6.63 -4.40
C GLY A 9 22.84 -7.24 -5.38
N CYS A 10 21.53 -7.15 -5.18
CA CYS A 10 20.57 -7.33 -6.28
C CYS A 10 20.70 -6.16 -7.27
N ARG A 11 21.87 -6.06 -7.90
CA ARG A 11 22.10 -5.16 -9.02
C ARG A 11 21.19 -5.63 -10.15
N GLY A 12 20.20 -4.80 -10.47
CA GLY A 12 19.40 -4.96 -11.67
C GLY A 12 20.32 -5.12 -12.89
N ALA A 13 19.91 -6.00 -13.78
CA ALA A 13 20.56 -6.23 -15.06
C ALA A 13 20.84 -4.89 -15.78
N PRO A 14 21.95 -4.76 -16.49
CA PRO A 14 22.30 -3.54 -17.18
C PRO A 14 21.22 -3.17 -18.21
N ALA A 15 20.87 -1.90 -18.23
CA ALA A 15 19.89 -1.36 -19.18
C ALA A 15 20.37 -1.64 -20.62
N PRO A 16 19.47 -2.03 -21.56
CA PRO A 16 19.82 -2.19 -22.95
C PRO A 16 20.29 -0.86 -23.53
N ARG A 17 21.41 -0.88 -24.27
CA ARG A 17 21.97 0.27 -24.97
C ARG A 17 20.98 0.76 -26.04
N PRO A 18 20.82 2.08 -26.24
CA PRO A 18 20.04 2.62 -27.33
C PRO A 18 20.69 2.27 -28.69
N PRO A 19 19.90 2.04 -29.74
CA PRO A 19 20.42 1.75 -31.08
C PRO A 19 21.17 2.96 -31.65
N PRO A 20 22.18 2.73 -32.52
CA PRO A 20 22.97 3.79 -33.14
C PRO A 20 22.13 4.62 -34.10
N GLY A 21 22.37 5.93 -34.08
CA GLY A 21 21.64 6.92 -34.83
C GLY A 21 21.70 6.76 -36.36
N GLN A 22 20.56 6.96 -37.01
CA GLN A 22 20.48 7.14 -38.45
C GLN A 22 20.54 8.62 -38.81
N SER A 23 21.25 8.86 -39.89
CA SER A 23 21.69 10.14 -40.43
C SER A 23 20.56 11.06 -40.90
N ARG A 24 20.89 12.36 -40.83
CA ARG A 24 20.15 13.54 -41.23
C ARG A 24 19.60 13.48 -42.66
N GLY A 25 18.28 13.66 -42.77
CA GLY A 25 17.58 14.12 -43.96
C GLY A 25 16.79 15.39 -43.62
N ALA A 26 16.97 16.44 -44.39
CA ALA A 26 16.40 17.77 -44.21
C ALA A 26 14.89 17.83 -44.44
N ALA A 27 14.23 18.82 -43.83
CA ALA A 27 12.88 19.31 -44.08
C ALA A 27 11.70 18.37 -43.77
N GLY A 28 11.54 18.03 -42.50
CA GLY A 28 10.25 17.62 -41.98
C GLY A 28 9.54 18.78 -41.30
N GLY A 29 8.36 19.16 -41.78
CA GLY A 29 7.57 20.29 -41.29
C GLY A 29 7.29 20.23 -39.78
N LEU A 30 6.79 21.32 -39.20
CA LEU A 30 6.43 21.47 -37.78
C LEU A 30 5.66 20.26 -37.20
N LEU A 31 4.79 19.66 -38.02
CA LEU A 31 4.03 18.46 -37.67
C LEU A 31 4.90 17.22 -37.44
N GLN A 32 5.99 17.05 -38.21
CA GLN A 32 6.93 15.94 -37.97
C GLN A 32 7.78 16.18 -36.72
N ARG A 33 8.12 17.43 -36.38
CA ARG A 33 8.81 17.78 -35.13
C ARG A 33 7.90 17.59 -33.93
N LEU A 34 6.61 18.00 -34.04
CA LEU A 34 5.60 17.73 -33.01
C LEU A 34 5.35 16.23 -32.84
N GLY A 35 5.24 15.46 -33.93
CA GLY A 35 5.09 14.02 -33.88
C GLY A 35 6.30 13.33 -33.21
N ARG A 36 7.55 13.73 -33.55
CA ARG A 36 8.75 13.21 -32.86
C ARG A 36 8.76 13.55 -31.38
N TRP A 37 8.42 14.78 -31.04
CA TRP A 37 8.36 15.21 -29.64
C TRP A 37 7.29 14.44 -28.85
N PHE A 38 6.12 14.17 -29.45
CA PHE A 38 5.09 13.32 -28.87
C PHE A 38 5.58 11.88 -28.65
N TYR A 39 6.25 11.29 -29.63
CA TYR A 39 6.85 9.96 -29.50
C TYR A 39 7.95 9.91 -28.42
N GLU A 40 8.76 10.94 -28.32
CA GLU A 40 9.79 11.03 -27.26
C GLU A 40 9.17 11.18 -25.86
N VAL A 41 8.06 11.94 -25.75
CA VAL A 41 7.34 12.09 -24.48
C VAL A 41 6.65 10.79 -24.08
N GLU A 42 5.97 10.12 -25.01
CA GLU A 42 5.36 8.81 -24.74
C GLU A 42 6.41 7.76 -24.34
N ALA A 43 7.55 7.73 -25.04
CA ALA A 43 8.65 6.84 -24.70
C ALA A 43 9.23 7.15 -23.31
N ALA A 44 9.36 8.43 -22.95
CA ALA A 44 9.83 8.86 -21.63
C ALA A 44 8.83 8.49 -20.52
N VAL A 45 7.52 8.67 -20.75
CA VAL A 45 6.45 8.27 -19.83
C VAL A 45 6.45 6.75 -19.65
N ALA A 46 6.47 5.98 -20.74
CA ALA A 46 6.52 4.52 -20.69
C ALA A 46 7.78 3.99 -19.97
N TRP A 47 8.91 4.66 -20.18
CA TRP A 47 10.15 4.35 -19.47
C TRP A 47 10.04 4.66 -17.97
N GLY A 48 9.47 5.81 -17.60
CA GLY A 48 9.18 6.18 -16.22
C GLY A 48 8.30 5.17 -15.51
N GLU A 49 7.19 4.76 -16.14
CA GLU A 49 6.30 3.72 -15.63
C GLU A 49 7.01 2.36 -15.48
N ARG A 50 7.88 2.01 -16.43
CA ARG A 50 8.68 0.78 -16.35
C ARG A 50 9.66 0.81 -15.18
N LEU A 51 10.28 1.96 -14.94
CA LEU A 51 11.15 2.15 -13.76
C LEU A 51 10.35 2.05 -12.45
N GLN A 52 9.18 2.68 -12.40
CA GLN A 52 8.32 2.58 -11.21
C GLN A 52 7.88 1.13 -10.96
N ARG A 53 7.43 0.41 -11.99
CA ARG A 53 7.09 -1.02 -11.89
C ARG A 53 8.27 -1.87 -11.42
N ASN A 54 9.47 -1.62 -11.94
CA ASN A 54 10.66 -2.37 -11.53
C ASN A 54 11.05 -2.05 -10.09
N ARG A 55 10.97 -0.79 -9.65
CA ARG A 55 11.19 -0.40 -8.25
C ARG A 55 10.17 -1.06 -7.33
N LEU A 56 8.91 -1.06 -7.71
CA LEU A 56 7.84 -1.71 -6.97
C LEU A 56 8.09 -3.23 -6.83
N ARG A 57 8.43 -3.90 -7.93
CA ARG A 57 8.79 -5.33 -7.94
C ARG A 57 9.99 -5.61 -7.05
N SER A 58 11.04 -4.80 -7.14
CA SER A 58 12.25 -4.97 -6.32
C SER A 58 11.96 -4.81 -4.82
N LYS A 59 11.11 -3.85 -4.43
CA LYS A 59 10.72 -3.65 -3.03
C LYS A 59 9.83 -4.77 -2.48
N ASN A 60 9.02 -5.40 -3.33
CA ASN A 60 8.13 -6.50 -2.95
C ASN A 60 8.71 -7.88 -3.30
N ALA A 61 9.99 -7.95 -3.65
CA ALA A 61 10.63 -9.21 -3.97
C ALA A 61 10.79 -10.06 -2.71
N TYR A 62 10.33 -11.29 -2.79
CA TYR A 62 10.50 -12.30 -1.76
C TYR A 62 11.98 -12.64 -1.60
N CYS A 63 12.48 -12.62 -0.38
CA CYS A 63 13.88 -12.95 -0.05
C CYS A 63 13.96 -14.31 0.65
N GLY A 64 13.90 -15.41 -0.12
CA GLY A 64 13.96 -16.79 0.38
C GLY A 64 15.18 -17.07 1.24
N PHE A 65 16.35 -16.53 0.87
CA PHE A 65 17.59 -16.69 1.63
C PHE A 65 17.47 -16.24 3.09
N LEU A 66 16.81 -15.11 3.34
CA LEU A 66 16.62 -14.63 4.72
C LEU A 66 15.71 -15.54 5.52
N ARG A 67 14.67 -16.07 4.88
CA ARG A 67 13.75 -17.02 5.50
C ARG A 67 14.45 -18.32 5.87
N ASP A 68 15.21 -18.89 4.93
CA ASP A 68 15.89 -20.17 5.13
C ASP A 68 17.00 -20.06 6.19
N THR A 69 17.64 -18.88 6.32
CA THR A 69 18.77 -18.68 7.23
C THR A 69 18.33 -18.20 8.61
N TYR A 70 17.37 -17.27 8.69
CA TYR A 70 16.99 -16.58 9.93
C TYR A 70 15.55 -16.85 10.39
N GLY A 71 14.75 -17.54 9.60
CA GLY A 71 13.36 -17.84 9.87
C GLY A 71 12.37 -16.78 9.39
N ASP A 72 11.08 -17.13 9.46
CA ASP A 72 9.98 -16.35 8.90
C ASP A 72 9.82 -14.97 9.57
N ASN A 73 9.93 -14.93 10.91
CA ASN A 73 9.75 -13.69 11.68
C ASN A 73 10.82 -12.65 11.33
N VAL A 74 12.08 -13.08 11.22
CA VAL A 74 13.18 -12.17 10.86
C VAL A 74 13.08 -11.75 9.40
N ALA A 75 12.72 -12.66 8.50
CA ALA A 75 12.53 -12.33 7.08
C ALA A 75 11.43 -11.26 6.89
N ALA A 76 10.30 -11.43 7.55
CA ALA A 76 9.20 -10.46 7.53
C ALA A 76 9.60 -9.11 8.17
N ALA A 77 10.34 -9.15 9.27
CA ALA A 77 10.84 -7.94 9.92
C ALA A 77 11.81 -7.15 9.01
N VAL A 78 12.77 -7.83 8.40
CA VAL A 78 13.72 -7.22 7.46
C VAL A 78 13.00 -6.67 6.24
N PHE A 79 12.04 -7.40 5.70
CA PHE A 79 11.20 -6.94 4.60
C PHE A 79 10.45 -5.65 4.97
N THR A 80 9.76 -5.63 6.10
CA THR A 80 9.01 -4.46 6.58
C THR A 80 9.92 -3.24 6.74
N LEU A 81 11.07 -3.41 7.39
CA LEU A 81 12.05 -2.34 7.56
C LEU A 81 12.63 -1.86 6.21
N SER A 82 12.83 -2.75 5.24
CA SER A 82 13.31 -2.39 3.90
C SER A 82 12.29 -1.57 3.11
N CYS A 83 11.00 -1.77 3.38
CA CYS A 83 9.92 -0.97 2.81
C CYS A 83 9.77 0.41 3.49
N GLY A 84 10.43 0.63 4.63
CA GLY A 84 10.32 1.85 5.42
C GLY A 84 9.33 1.75 6.58
N GLY A 85 8.79 0.57 6.83
CA GLY A 85 7.82 0.29 7.89
C GLY A 85 8.43 0.11 9.27
N GLY A 86 7.61 -0.21 10.25
CA GLY A 86 7.99 -0.50 11.62
C GLY A 86 7.60 -1.92 12.03
N VAL A 87 8.37 -2.51 12.95
CA VAL A 87 8.15 -3.86 13.47
C VAL A 87 8.17 -3.85 14.99
N ARG A 88 7.29 -4.66 15.59
CA ARG A 88 7.30 -4.90 17.02
C ARG A 88 7.23 -6.42 17.28
N PHE A 89 8.15 -6.90 18.09
CA PHE A 89 8.24 -8.30 18.50
C PHE A 89 7.49 -8.54 19.83
N GLU A 90 7.15 -9.78 20.09
CA GLU A 90 6.52 -10.19 21.35
C GLU A 90 7.42 -9.83 22.55
N GLY A 91 6.81 -9.28 23.62
CA GLY A 91 7.54 -8.83 24.80
C GLY A 91 8.28 -7.50 24.65
N GLN A 92 8.22 -6.85 23.51
CA GLN A 92 8.79 -5.52 23.30
C GLN A 92 7.68 -4.48 23.15
N GLU A 93 7.77 -3.38 23.90
CA GLU A 93 6.85 -2.23 23.74
C GLU A 93 7.30 -1.29 22.63
N ARG A 94 8.62 -1.24 22.37
CA ARG A 94 9.23 -0.31 21.44
C ARG A 94 9.12 -0.80 20.00
N TRP A 95 8.69 0.10 19.10
CA TRP A 95 8.75 -0.12 17.67
C TRP A 95 10.18 -0.02 17.16
N ILE A 96 10.60 -1.01 16.39
CA ILE A 96 11.83 -0.96 15.61
C ILE A 96 11.48 -0.34 14.27
N ARG A 97 12.04 0.82 13.97
CA ARG A 97 11.86 1.54 12.70
C ARG A 97 13.18 1.61 11.94
N PRO A 98 13.16 1.78 10.61
CA PRO A 98 14.37 1.93 9.83
C PRO A 98 15.02 3.26 10.19
N ASP A 99 16.05 3.20 11.02
CA ASP A 99 17.00 4.30 11.19
C ASP A 99 18.06 4.23 10.08
N SER A 100 18.78 5.32 9.84
CA SER A 100 19.84 5.43 8.83
C SER A 100 20.94 4.36 8.93
N LEU A 101 21.02 3.66 10.02
CA LEU A 101 21.90 2.52 10.26
C LEU A 101 21.07 1.25 10.44
N TRP A 102 21.28 0.31 9.53
CA TRP A 102 20.72 -1.04 9.62
C TRP A 102 21.00 -1.67 10.98
N ARG A 103 19.97 -2.02 11.75
CA ARG A 103 20.17 -2.60 13.09
C ARG A 103 20.29 -4.12 12.96
N PRO A 104 21.48 -4.69 13.15
CA PRO A 104 21.67 -6.15 13.17
C PRO A 104 20.96 -6.82 14.36
N GLU A 105 20.40 -6.05 15.28
CA GLU A 105 19.64 -6.54 16.44
C GLU A 105 18.46 -7.42 16.02
N VAL A 106 17.77 -7.08 14.91
CA VAL A 106 16.65 -7.87 14.40
C VAL A 106 17.07 -9.30 14.04
N LEU A 107 18.29 -9.50 13.55
CA LEU A 107 18.82 -10.82 13.22
C LEU A 107 19.04 -11.73 14.44
N ARG A 108 19.13 -11.14 15.63
CA ARG A 108 19.27 -11.88 16.91
C ARG A 108 17.93 -12.37 17.44
N LEU A 109 16.81 -11.79 16.98
CA LEU A 109 15.46 -12.12 17.45
C LEU A 109 14.84 -13.28 16.65
N ARG A 110 15.62 -14.31 16.37
CA ARG A 110 15.25 -15.41 15.48
C ARG A 110 14.01 -16.18 15.96
N ASP A 111 13.90 -16.38 17.25
CA ASP A 111 12.86 -17.20 17.86
C ASP A 111 11.71 -16.36 18.45
N VAL A 112 11.79 -15.04 18.34
CA VAL A 112 10.76 -14.14 18.87
C VAL A 112 9.73 -13.84 17.79
N PRO A 113 8.44 -14.12 18.02
CA PRO A 113 7.41 -13.85 17.02
C PRO A 113 7.16 -12.36 16.82
N VAL A 114 6.87 -11.99 15.59
CA VAL A 114 6.39 -10.65 15.23
C VAL A 114 4.92 -10.55 15.60
N VAL A 115 4.56 -9.54 16.40
CA VAL A 115 3.18 -9.30 16.84
C VAL A 115 2.55 -8.08 16.21
N ALA A 116 3.34 -7.11 15.77
CA ALA A 116 2.80 -5.91 15.13
C ALA A 116 3.68 -5.43 13.97
N LEU A 117 3.03 -5.00 12.90
CA LEU A 117 3.65 -4.44 11.70
C LEU A 117 2.98 -3.12 11.34
N ASP A 118 3.79 -2.10 11.12
CA ASP A 118 3.41 -0.80 10.57
C ASP A 118 3.99 -0.70 9.14
N LEU A 119 3.15 -0.83 8.16
CA LEU A 119 3.47 -0.71 6.74
C LEU A 119 2.76 0.50 6.11
N SER A 120 2.36 1.46 6.94
CA SER A 120 1.63 2.65 6.50
C SER A 120 2.40 3.42 5.42
N GLY A 121 1.72 3.83 4.35
CA GLY A 121 2.29 4.58 3.23
C GLY A 121 3.36 3.83 2.42
N THR A 122 3.59 2.55 2.68
CA THR A 122 4.58 1.77 1.95
C THR A 122 4.07 1.29 0.59
N PRO A 123 4.95 1.05 -0.38
CA PRO A 123 4.56 0.54 -1.69
C PRO A 123 4.30 -0.98 -1.68
N LEU A 124 3.62 -1.45 -0.64
CA LEU A 124 3.23 -2.85 -0.49
C LEU A 124 2.19 -3.23 -1.55
N ASN A 125 2.35 -4.41 -2.13
CA ASN A 125 1.40 -5.02 -3.04
C ASN A 125 1.11 -6.48 -2.66
N TYR A 126 0.28 -7.16 -3.45
CA TYR A 126 -0.06 -8.57 -3.28
C TYR A 126 1.16 -9.49 -3.06
N ASN A 127 2.23 -9.31 -3.87
CA ASN A 127 3.43 -10.15 -3.77
C ASN A 127 4.23 -9.90 -2.48
N GLY A 128 4.23 -8.66 -1.98
CA GLY A 128 4.91 -8.31 -0.73
C GLY A 128 4.23 -8.95 0.49
N LEU A 129 2.91 -9.14 0.43
CA LEU A 129 2.17 -9.84 1.48
C LEU A 129 2.59 -11.31 1.63
N ASP A 130 3.07 -11.96 0.57
CA ASP A 130 3.55 -13.35 0.65
C ASP A 130 4.67 -13.53 1.67
N THR A 131 5.47 -12.49 1.89
CA THR A 131 6.52 -12.52 2.93
C THR A 131 5.95 -12.49 4.33
N LEU A 132 4.73 -11.97 4.52
CA LEU A 132 4.06 -11.85 5.82
C LEU A 132 3.19 -13.06 6.16
N VAL A 133 2.73 -13.81 5.15
CA VAL A 133 1.85 -14.99 5.29
C VAL A 133 2.31 -15.99 6.37
N PRO A 134 3.60 -16.27 6.55
CA PRO A 134 4.06 -17.23 7.57
C PRO A 134 3.94 -16.74 9.02
N LEU A 135 3.56 -15.48 9.26
CA LEU A 135 3.48 -14.90 10.60
C LEU A 135 2.21 -15.38 11.34
N THR A 136 2.31 -16.43 12.12
CA THR A 136 1.15 -17.04 12.80
C THR A 136 0.67 -16.28 14.05
N ARG A 137 1.43 -15.34 14.57
CA ARG A 137 1.12 -14.61 15.82
C ARG A 137 0.94 -13.10 15.61
N LEU A 138 0.73 -12.68 14.38
CA LEU A 138 0.51 -11.27 14.05
C LEU A 138 -0.84 -10.79 14.61
N GLN A 139 -0.81 -9.77 15.46
CA GLN A 139 -1.99 -9.20 16.13
C GLN A 139 -2.37 -7.82 15.59
N HIS A 140 -1.40 -7.02 15.18
CA HIS A 140 -1.62 -5.66 14.67
C HIS A 140 -0.98 -5.49 13.30
N LEU A 141 -1.77 -5.04 12.33
CA LEU A 141 -1.30 -4.76 10.97
C LEU A 141 -1.84 -3.42 10.49
N ASP A 142 -0.93 -2.47 10.28
CA ASP A 142 -1.26 -1.18 9.68
C ASP A 142 -0.81 -1.14 8.22
N LEU A 143 -1.78 -1.04 7.32
CA LEU A 143 -1.62 -0.92 5.87
C LEU A 143 -2.15 0.43 5.35
N SER A 144 -2.39 1.38 6.25
CA SER A 144 -2.99 2.67 5.91
C SER A 144 -2.18 3.42 4.85
N GLY A 145 -2.87 4.05 3.90
CA GLY A 145 -2.24 4.85 2.85
C GLY A 145 -1.38 4.08 1.84
N CYS A 146 -1.48 2.74 1.77
CA CYS A 146 -0.77 1.94 0.79
C CYS A 146 -1.36 2.14 -0.62
N PRO A 147 -0.62 2.72 -1.59
CA PRO A 147 -1.19 3.08 -2.89
C PRO A 147 -1.38 1.88 -3.84
N HIS A 148 -0.75 0.76 -3.55
CA HIS A 148 -0.77 -0.44 -4.39
C HIS A 148 -1.49 -1.64 -3.76
N LEU A 149 -2.09 -1.43 -2.57
CA LEU A 149 -2.92 -2.42 -1.91
C LEU A 149 -4.28 -2.49 -2.62
N ASP A 150 -4.64 -3.66 -3.11
CA ASP A 150 -5.89 -3.94 -3.82
C ASP A 150 -6.74 -4.99 -3.10
N ASP A 151 -7.93 -5.26 -3.63
CA ASP A 151 -8.87 -6.23 -3.05
C ASP A 151 -8.29 -7.65 -3.00
N TRP A 152 -7.46 -8.04 -3.98
CA TRP A 152 -6.78 -9.33 -3.98
C TRP A 152 -5.80 -9.47 -2.83
N ALA A 153 -5.10 -8.37 -2.53
CA ALA A 153 -4.19 -8.32 -1.40
C ALA A 153 -4.94 -8.49 -0.07
N LEU A 154 -6.12 -7.85 0.08
CA LEU A 154 -6.95 -8.04 1.26
C LEU A 154 -7.45 -9.48 1.41
N GLY A 155 -7.80 -10.14 0.31
CA GLY A 155 -8.18 -11.54 0.33
C GLY A 155 -7.11 -12.47 0.91
N ARG A 156 -5.83 -12.10 0.83
CA ARG A 156 -4.71 -12.86 1.43
C ARG A 156 -4.67 -12.81 2.94
N LEU A 157 -5.30 -11.82 3.55
CA LEU A 157 -5.29 -11.65 5.00
C LEU A 157 -6.05 -12.75 5.74
N HIS A 158 -6.83 -13.61 5.04
CA HIS A 158 -7.52 -14.75 5.64
C HIS A 158 -6.59 -15.66 6.45
N VAL A 159 -5.29 -15.70 6.11
CA VAL A 159 -4.28 -16.48 6.83
C VAL A 159 -4.12 -16.03 8.28
N PHE A 160 -4.43 -14.78 8.57
CA PHE A 160 -4.33 -14.19 9.92
C PHE A 160 -5.66 -14.28 10.70
N GLY A 161 -6.62 -15.09 10.22
CA GLY A 161 -7.98 -15.20 10.77
C GLY A 161 -8.03 -15.43 12.28
N ASP A 162 -7.12 -16.23 12.80
CA ASP A 162 -7.08 -16.66 14.20
C ASP A 162 -6.11 -15.84 15.08
N SER A 163 -5.42 -14.84 14.50
CA SER A 163 -4.40 -14.08 15.23
C SER A 163 -4.58 -12.57 15.19
N LEU A 164 -5.07 -12.03 14.07
CA LEU A 164 -5.16 -10.58 13.83
C LEU A 164 -6.28 -9.94 14.64
N ARG A 165 -5.93 -8.96 15.47
CA ARG A 165 -6.86 -8.23 16.33
C ARG A 165 -7.14 -6.81 15.86
N GLU A 166 -6.14 -6.17 15.26
CA GLU A 166 -6.26 -4.80 14.76
C GLU A 166 -5.74 -4.71 13.32
N LEU A 167 -6.56 -4.14 12.46
CA LEU A 167 -6.25 -3.90 11.05
C LEU A 167 -6.60 -2.46 10.69
N SER A 168 -5.67 -1.75 10.06
CA SER A 168 -5.95 -0.48 9.40
C SER A 168 -5.68 -0.59 7.90
N VAL A 169 -6.69 -0.25 7.10
CA VAL A 169 -6.62 -0.10 5.64
C VAL A 169 -7.08 1.31 5.23
N ALA A 170 -7.00 2.24 6.16
CA ALA A 170 -7.43 3.62 5.95
C ALA A 170 -6.70 4.25 4.76
N ARG A 171 -7.41 5.08 3.99
CA ARG A 171 -6.84 5.85 2.86
C ARG A 171 -6.16 5.01 1.79
N CYS A 172 -6.55 3.74 1.62
CA CYS A 172 -6.08 2.88 0.54
C CYS A 172 -6.94 3.12 -0.72
N PRO A 173 -6.38 3.70 -1.81
CA PRO A 173 -7.20 4.17 -2.93
C PRO A 173 -7.72 3.06 -3.85
N ARG A 174 -7.18 1.85 -3.76
CA ARG A 174 -7.55 0.70 -4.59
C ARG A 174 -8.38 -0.35 -3.86
N VAL A 175 -8.67 -0.11 -2.59
CA VAL A 175 -9.55 -0.96 -1.79
C VAL A 175 -10.99 -0.56 -2.05
N THR A 176 -11.83 -1.55 -2.34
CA THR A 176 -13.26 -1.39 -2.57
C THR A 176 -14.09 -2.21 -1.57
N GLU A 177 -15.43 -2.11 -1.65
CA GLU A 177 -16.33 -2.93 -0.84
C GLU A 177 -16.11 -4.44 -1.02
N ARG A 178 -15.63 -4.86 -2.21
CA ARG A 178 -15.32 -6.28 -2.49
C ARG A 178 -14.14 -6.77 -1.67
N GLY A 179 -13.09 -5.95 -1.56
CA GLY A 179 -11.94 -6.25 -0.70
C GLY A 179 -12.35 -6.30 0.77
N LEU A 180 -13.15 -5.34 1.23
CA LEU A 180 -13.64 -5.31 2.60
C LEU A 180 -14.51 -6.54 2.94
N ALA A 181 -15.32 -7.02 1.99
CA ALA A 181 -16.10 -8.24 2.17
C ALA A 181 -15.23 -9.49 2.39
N THR A 182 -13.98 -9.53 1.90
CA THR A 182 -13.09 -10.67 2.13
C THR A 182 -12.60 -10.77 3.58
N LEU A 183 -12.75 -9.71 4.38
CA LEU A 183 -12.29 -9.67 5.77
C LEU A 183 -13.12 -10.52 6.73
N HIS A 184 -14.26 -11.10 6.29
CA HIS A 184 -15.09 -11.98 7.10
C HIS A 184 -14.36 -13.21 7.67
N HIS A 185 -13.21 -13.56 7.11
CA HIS A 185 -12.36 -14.64 7.62
C HIS A 185 -11.58 -14.27 8.89
N LEU A 186 -11.46 -12.96 9.23
CA LEU A 186 -10.70 -12.47 10.38
C LEU A 186 -11.57 -12.55 11.66
N ARG A 187 -11.69 -13.73 12.23
CA ARG A 187 -12.60 -14.02 13.36
C ARG A 187 -12.21 -13.34 14.67
N GLU A 188 -10.89 -13.13 14.87
CA GLU A 188 -10.34 -12.49 16.07
C GLU A 188 -10.22 -10.97 15.96
N LEU A 189 -10.69 -10.39 14.83
CA LEU A 189 -10.56 -8.96 14.58
C LEU A 189 -11.45 -8.17 15.54
N ARG A 190 -10.85 -7.25 16.28
CA ARG A 190 -11.53 -6.38 17.27
C ARG A 190 -11.61 -4.94 16.84
N ARG A 191 -10.68 -4.50 15.99
CA ARG A 191 -10.62 -3.12 15.51
C ARG A 191 -10.26 -3.09 14.04
N LEU A 192 -11.11 -2.44 13.25
CA LEU A 192 -10.93 -2.24 11.82
C LEU A 192 -11.04 -0.75 11.50
N ASP A 193 -9.96 -0.18 10.98
CA ASP A 193 -9.96 1.20 10.50
C ASP A 193 -10.01 1.23 8.96
N VAL A 194 -11.09 1.80 8.44
CA VAL A 194 -11.38 1.94 7.00
C VAL A 194 -11.58 3.41 6.60
N ALA A 195 -11.08 4.34 7.42
CA ALA A 195 -11.22 5.77 7.18
C ALA A 195 -10.69 6.18 5.80
N GLY A 196 -11.49 6.90 5.03
CA GLY A 196 -11.09 7.41 3.72
C GLY A 196 -10.99 6.36 2.60
N VAL A 197 -11.47 5.14 2.82
CA VAL A 197 -11.69 4.17 1.74
C VAL A 197 -12.90 4.62 0.91
N ARG A 198 -12.74 4.61 -0.42
CA ARG A 198 -13.80 5.06 -1.33
C ARG A 198 -14.76 3.92 -1.63
N VAL A 199 -15.92 3.95 -1.00
CA VAL A 199 -17.02 3.00 -1.25
C VAL A 199 -18.27 3.76 -1.69
N PRO A 200 -19.12 3.18 -2.58
CA PRO A 200 -20.32 3.84 -3.08
C PRO A 200 -21.36 4.15 -1.98
N SER A 201 -21.47 3.25 -1.00
CA SER A 201 -22.48 3.35 0.06
C SER A 201 -21.85 3.03 1.42
N PRO A 202 -21.19 4.00 2.09
CA PRO A 202 -20.44 3.74 3.33
C PRO A 202 -21.32 3.19 4.45
N GLY A 203 -22.57 3.66 4.58
CA GLY A 203 -23.52 3.16 5.59
C GLY A 203 -23.87 1.69 5.41
N LEU A 204 -24.13 1.25 4.18
CA LEU A 204 -24.41 -0.17 3.90
C LEU A 204 -23.19 -1.05 4.13
N VAL A 205 -22.00 -0.58 3.72
CA VAL A 205 -20.74 -1.32 3.93
C VAL A 205 -20.45 -1.43 5.42
N ARG A 206 -20.71 -0.39 6.21
CA ARG A 206 -20.59 -0.45 7.67
C ARG A 206 -21.47 -1.51 8.29
N ILE A 207 -22.77 -1.53 7.96
CA ILE A 207 -23.72 -2.54 8.44
C ILE A 207 -23.24 -3.94 8.06
N LEU A 208 -22.82 -4.13 6.80
CA LEU A 208 -22.29 -5.39 6.32
C LEU A 208 -21.07 -5.85 7.13
N LEU A 209 -20.12 -4.94 7.41
CA LEU A 209 -18.94 -5.26 8.20
C LEU A 209 -19.27 -5.60 9.65
N GLU A 210 -20.23 -4.90 10.26
CA GLU A 210 -20.69 -5.18 11.62
C GLU A 210 -21.40 -6.55 11.72
N GLU A 211 -22.14 -6.96 10.68
CA GLU A 211 -22.74 -8.29 10.61
C GLU A 211 -21.71 -9.41 10.38
N MET A 212 -20.72 -9.16 9.50
CA MET A 212 -19.69 -10.16 9.16
C MET A 212 -18.64 -10.33 10.26
N LEU A 213 -18.36 -9.28 11.03
CA LEU A 213 -17.33 -9.23 12.06
C LEU A 213 -17.97 -8.91 13.43
N PRO A 214 -18.69 -9.87 14.03
CA PRO A 214 -19.36 -9.63 15.30
C PRO A 214 -18.34 -9.32 16.41
N GLY A 215 -18.51 -8.16 17.05
CA GLY A 215 -17.59 -7.69 18.10
C GLY A 215 -16.37 -6.89 17.60
N CYS A 216 -16.27 -6.61 16.29
CA CYS A 216 -15.27 -5.72 15.74
C CYS A 216 -15.77 -4.27 15.75
N GLN A 217 -14.93 -3.36 16.25
CA GLN A 217 -15.16 -1.93 16.16
C GLN A 217 -14.71 -1.42 14.78
N VAL A 218 -15.65 -1.01 13.93
CA VAL A 218 -15.38 -0.41 12.62
C VAL A 218 -15.25 1.10 12.76
N LEU A 219 -14.11 1.66 12.35
CA LEU A 219 -13.81 3.09 12.41
C LEU A 219 -13.76 3.69 11.01
N GLY A 220 -14.13 4.98 10.89
CA GLY A 220 -13.92 5.77 9.68
C GLY A 220 -14.95 5.58 8.58
N MET A 221 -16.05 4.85 8.84
CA MET A 221 -17.27 4.88 8.04
C MET A 221 -18.36 5.59 8.83
N ASP A 222 -18.23 6.88 9.02
CA ASP A 222 -19.32 7.66 9.55
C ASP A 222 -20.46 7.62 8.55
N LEU A 223 -21.65 7.30 9.06
CA LEU A 223 -22.90 7.55 8.36
C LEU A 223 -22.89 9.07 8.14
N GLY A 224 -22.42 9.50 6.98
CA GLY A 224 -22.57 10.89 6.60
C GLY A 224 -24.06 11.19 6.77
N ASP A 225 -24.40 11.94 7.79
CA ASP A 225 -25.69 12.58 7.85
C ASP A 225 -25.83 13.29 6.53
N GLY A 226 -26.70 12.79 5.67
CA GLY A 226 -27.06 13.38 4.40
C GLY A 226 -27.81 14.70 4.57
N THR A 227 -27.41 15.50 5.55
CA THR A 227 -27.65 16.92 5.60
C THR A 227 -26.58 17.61 4.79
N GLY A 228 -26.58 17.32 3.47
CA GLY A 228 -26.19 18.34 2.51
C GLY A 228 -27.08 19.55 2.84
N THR A 229 -26.51 20.49 3.56
CA THR A 229 -27.03 21.84 3.63
C THR A 229 -26.89 22.38 2.20
N GLU A 230 -27.84 22.04 1.33
CA GLU A 230 -28.14 22.81 0.16
C GLU A 230 -28.49 24.20 0.70
N THR A 231 -27.48 25.07 0.73
CA THR A 231 -27.72 26.50 0.92
C THR A 231 -28.69 26.91 -0.18
N PRO A 232 -29.93 27.30 0.13
CA PRO A 232 -30.85 27.72 -0.91
C PRO A 232 -30.19 28.85 -1.69
N PRO A 233 -30.34 28.90 -3.04
CA PRO A 233 -29.78 29.96 -3.84
C PRO A 233 -30.30 31.31 -3.34
N PRO A 234 -29.46 32.36 -3.27
CA PRO A 234 -29.89 33.67 -2.81
C PRO A 234 -31.07 34.15 -3.68
N PRO A 235 -32.08 34.80 -3.07
CA PRO A 235 -33.22 35.29 -3.85
C PRO A 235 -32.73 36.32 -4.90
N PRO A 236 -33.35 36.37 -6.08
CA PRO A 236 -32.98 37.30 -7.14
C PRO A 236 -33.12 38.76 -6.62
N PRO A 237 -32.23 39.67 -7.03
CA PRO A 237 -32.32 41.05 -6.61
C PRO A 237 -33.66 41.66 -7.03
N GLY A 238 -34.38 42.21 -6.06
CA GLY A 238 -35.69 42.81 -6.27
C GLY A 238 -35.59 43.93 -7.32
N GLY A 239 -36.44 43.83 -8.32
CA GLY A 239 -36.59 44.88 -9.30
C GLY A 239 -37.10 46.15 -8.63
N GLU A 240 -36.34 47.21 -8.74
CA GLU A 240 -36.78 48.57 -8.42
C GLU A 240 -37.91 48.99 -9.39
N ASN A 241 -39.07 49.26 -8.83
CA ASN A 241 -40.14 49.95 -9.54
C ASN A 241 -39.73 51.40 -9.77
N PRO A 242 -39.87 51.97 -10.97
CA PRO A 242 -39.70 53.39 -11.19
C PRO A 242 -40.86 54.19 -10.54
N PRO A 243 -40.59 55.38 -10.00
CA PRO A 243 -41.65 56.23 -9.46
C PRO A 243 -42.49 56.87 -10.56
N ALA A 244 -43.78 57.02 -10.27
CA ALA A 244 -44.77 57.73 -11.07
C ALA A 244 -44.55 59.26 -11.07
#